data_1f60f1df9f0f7cf438d96bbe4cb2e8ac
#
_entry.id   1f60f1df9f0f7cf438d96bbe4cb2e8ac
#
_cell.length_a   1.000
_cell.length_b   1.000
_cell.length_c   1.000
_cell.angle_alpha   90.00
_cell.angle_beta   90.00
_cell.angle_gamma   90.00
#
_symmetry.space_group_name_H-M   'P 1'
#
loop_
_entity.id
_entity.type
_entity.pdbx_description
1 polymer ?
#
loop_
_entity_poly.entity_id
_entity_poly.type
_entity_poly.pdbx_seq_one_letter_code
_entity_poly.pdbx_strand_id
1 'polypeptide(L)'
;MKKRILICVFVLLVVICLISVFAVQSSKIVGEEGLIAKARKEINLEEADTIEMVIAGKSTIDRNTHLFWFITGNEYQMNRPHPIEFVELENNEYKFVKTYNPLPRGQDIYVLEWHNGYSFCINNPKCKTIKIDDYAGVKEIEVTEYPFIYYNVLLPHEYLFLDENGNEIK
;
A
#
# COMPACT_ATOMS: atom_id res chain seq x y z
N MET A 1 -0.28 56.80 -11.96
CA MET A 1 -1.11 55.75 -11.33
C MET A 1 -1.17 54.46 -12.13
N LYS A 2 -1.52 54.42 -13.42
CA LYS A 2 -1.68 53.20 -14.22
C LYS A 2 -0.45 52.27 -14.25
N LYS A 3 0.79 52.79 -14.39
CA LYS A 3 2.03 51.98 -14.38
C LYS A 3 2.27 51.24 -13.04
N ARG A 4 1.97 51.86 -11.90
CA ARG A 4 2.14 51.25 -10.58
C ARG A 4 1.14 50.09 -10.37
N ILE A 5 -0.11 50.25 -10.83
CA ILE A 5 -1.13 49.22 -10.78
C ILE A 5 -0.72 48.01 -11.64
N LEU A 6 -0.18 48.27 -12.86
CA LEU A 6 0.27 47.23 -13.77
C LEU A 6 1.41 46.40 -13.17
N ILE A 7 2.37 47.05 -12.50
CA ILE A 7 3.48 46.37 -11.81
C ILE A 7 2.96 45.53 -10.64
N CYS A 8 2.03 46.02 -9.81
CA CYS A 8 1.43 45.29 -8.72
C CYS A 8 0.67 44.01 -9.22
N VAL A 9 -0.08 44.13 -10.31
CA VAL A 9 -0.81 43.01 -10.91
C VAL A 9 0.17 41.96 -11.45
N PHE A 10 1.25 42.39 -12.12
CA PHE A 10 2.26 41.48 -12.62
C PHE A 10 2.98 40.73 -11.49
N VAL A 11 3.39 41.41 -10.42
CA VAL A 11 4.01 40.79 -9.23
C VAL A 11 3.05 39.80 -8.58
N LEU A 12 1.77 40.12 -8.46
CA LEU A 12 0.76 39.20 -7.89
C LEU A 12 0.62 37.93 -8.74
N LEU A 13 0.57 38.07 -10.07
CA LEU A 13 0.53 36.90 -10.97
C LEU A 13 1.74 36.03 -10.84
N VAL A 14 2.94 36.60 -10.76
CA VAL A 14 4.18 35.83 -10.57
C VAL A 14 4.16 35.07 -9.23
N VAL A 15 3.71 35.73 -8.15
CA VAL A 15 3.59 35.07 -6.84
C VAL A 15 2.57 33.94 -6.87
N ILE A 16 1.41 34.13 -7.50
CA ILE A 16 0.41 33.05 -7.67
C ILE A 16 0.99 31.88 -8.47
N CYS A 17 1.71 32.14 -9.58
CA CYS A 17 2.35 31.11 -10.36
C CYS A 17 3.41 30.34 -9.53
N LEU A 18 4.23 31.06 -8.76
CA LEU A 18 5.24 30.41 -7.89
C LEU A 18 4.59 29.55 -6.81
N ILE A 19 3.54 30.04 -6.15
CA ILE A 19 2.78 29.25 -5.16
C ILE A 19 2.16 28.02 -5.79
N SER A 20 1.59 28.14 -7.00
CA SER A 20 0.99 27.02 -7.71
C SER A 20 2.04 25.96 -8.08
N VAL A 21 3.21 26.36 -8.57
CA VAL A 21 4.32 25.43 -8.88
C VAL A 21 4.83 24.75 -7.60
N PHE A 22 4.98 25.50 -6.51
CA PHE A 22 5.40 24.94 -5.22
C PHE A 22 4.37 23.95 -4.65
N ALA A 23 3.08 24.27 -4.74
CA ALA A 23 1.99 23.40 -4.28
C ALA A 23 1.94 22.10 -5.10
N VAL A 24 2.16 22.15 -6.40
CA VAL A 24 2.22 20.97 -7.28
C VAL A 24 3.46 20.11 -6.96
N GLN A 25 4.60 20.73 -6.71
CA GLN A 25 5.83 20.00 -6.37
C GLN A 25 5.77 19.35 -4.98
N SER A 26 5.15 20.02 -4.00
CA SER A 26 5.00 19.46 -2.64
C SER A 26 3.95 18.35 -2.52
N SER A 27 3.15 18.12 -3.56
CA SER A 27 2.15 17.03 -3.60
C SER A 27 2.65 15.75 -4.26
N LYS A 28 3.88 15.74 -4.80
CA LYS A 28 4.44 14.58 -5.45
C LYS A 28 4.86 13.53 -4.43
N ILE A 29 4.42 12.29 -4.65
CA ILE A 29 4.83 11.14 -3.87
C ILE A 29 5.99 10.54 -4.63
N VAL A 30 7.21 10.59 -4.08
CA VAL A 30 8.42 10.12 -4.75
C VAL A 30 9.13 9.09 -3.88
N GLY A 31 9.39 7.92 -4.44
CA GLY A 31 10.12 6.86 -3.79
C GLY A 31 9.43 6.30 -2.55
N GLU A 32 10.15 5.48 -1.81
CA GLU A 32 9.64 4.77 -0.63
C GLU A 32 9.27 5.74 0.51
N GLU A 33 10.10 6.74 0.78
CA GLU A 33 9.82 7.74 1.82
C GLU A 33 8.52 8.51 1.54
N GLY A 34 8.30 8.89 0.27
CA GLY A 34 7.07 9.54 -0.15
C GLY A 34 5.83 8.66 -0.01
N LEU A 35 5.97 7.36 -0.32
CA LEU A 35 4.90 6.38 -0.13
C LEU A 35 4.55 6.23 1.36
N ILE A 36 5.55 6.08 2.24
CA ILE A 36 5.36 5.97 3.69
C ILE A 36 4.72 7.25 4.25
N ALA A 37 5.23 8.43 3.89
CA ALA A 37 4.67 9.70 4.34
C ALA A 37 3.20 9.87 3.94
N LYS A 38 2.87 9.49 2.69
CA LYS A 38 1.48 9.49 2.22
C LYS A 38 0.61 8.49 2.95
N ALA A 39 1.11 7.26 3.17
CA ALA A 39 0.40 6.24 3.91
C ALA A 39 0.07 6.69 5.34
N ARG A 40 1.05 7.25 6.07
CA ARG A 40 0.84 7.79 7.43
C ARG A 40 -0.29 8.83 7.46
N LYS A 41 -0.31 9.73 6.49
CA LYS A 41 -1.36 10.73 6.35
C LYS A 41 -2.75 10.11 6.14
N GLU A 42 -2.85 9.14 5.24
CA GLU A 42 -4.13 8.50 4.90
C GLU A 42 -4.73 7.66 6.04
N ILE A 43 -3.91 7.17 6.96
CA ILE A 43 -4.36 6.39 8.12
C ILE A 43 -4.37 7.20 9.43
N ASN A 44 -4.20 8.52 9.35
CA ASN A 44 -4.18 9.46 10.49
C ASN A 44 -3.11 9.14 11.55
N LEU A 45 -1.91 8.75 11.11
CA LEU A 45 -0.75 8.53 11.99
C LEU A 45 0.28 9.65 11.90
N GLU A 46 -0.08 10.84 11.42
CA GLU A 46 0.84 11.97 11.26
C GLU A 46 1.45 12.44 12.59
N GLU A 47 0.64 12.40 13.67
CA GLU A 47 1.07 12.85 14.99
C GLU A 47 1.78 11.74 15.82
N ALA A 48 1.76 10.50 15.33
CA ALA A 48 2.32 9.37 16.05
C ALA A 48 3.73 9.02 15.53
N ASP A 49 4.68 9.93 15.75
CA ASP A 49 6.10 9.73 15.33
C ASP A 49 6.77 8.49 15.92
N THR A 50 6.20 7.96 17.00
CA THR A 50 6.71 6.75 17.68
C THR A 50 6.25 5.45 17.06
N ILE A 51 5.26 5.48 16.15
CA ILE A 51 4.77 4.28 15.48
C ILE A 51 5.60 4.06 14.22
N GLU A 52 6.35 2.99 14.20
CA GLU A 52 7.07 2.57 13.00
C GLU A 52 6.10 2.16 11.89
N MET A 53 6.44 2.49 10.64
CA MET A 53 5.73 2.04 9.46
C MET A 53 6.73 1.60 8.41
N VAL A 54 6.52 0.39 7.90
CA VAL A 54 7.35 -0.20 6.85
C VAL A 54 6.49 -0.69 5.69
N ILE A 55 7.08 -0.74 4.50
CA ILE A 55 6.48 -1.40 3.34
C ILE A 55 6.79 -2.90 3.45
N ALA A 56 5.76 -3.70 3.70
CA ALA A 56 5.85 -5.15 3.78
C ALA A 56 6.06 -5.83 2.41
N GLY A 57 5.59 -5.16 1.36
CA GLY A 57 5.68 -5.63 -0.01
C GLY A 57 4.56 -5.04 -0.87
N LYS A 58 4.48 -5.49 -2.13
CA LYS A 58 3.47 -5.01 -3.05
C LYS A 58 2.88 -6.12 -3.92
N SER A 59 1.59 -5.97 -4.26
CA SER A 59 0.92 -6.71 -5.33
C SER A 59 0.84 -5.82 -6.58
N THR A 60 0.93 -6.42 -7.76
CA THR A 60 0.96 -5.67 -9.02
C THR A 60 0.04 -6.35 -10.04
N ILE A 61 -0.82 -5.59 -10.70
CA ILE A 61 -1.74 -6.10 -11.75
C ILE A 61 -1.27 -5.76 -13.16
N ASP A 62 -0.61 -4.62 -13.32
CA ASP A 62 -0.02 -4.16 -14.57
C ASP A 62 1.29 -3.42 -14.28
N ARG A 63 1.88 -2.77 -15.30
CA ARG A 63 3.17 -2.09 -15.13
C ARG A 63 3.16 -0.99 -14.08
N ASN A 64 2.01 -0.38 -13.85
CA ASN A 64 1.92 0.89 -13.14
C ASN A 64 1.02 0.82 -11.89
N THR A 65 0.11 -0.16 -11.81
CA THR A 65 -0.87 -0.24 -10.71
C THR A 65 -0.40 -1.20 -9.64
N HIS A 66 -0.15 -0.66 -8.45
CA HIS A 66 0.42 -1.37 -7.33
C HIS A 66 -0.44 -1.21 -6.07
N LEU A 67 -0.63 -2.30 -5.35
CA LEU A 67 -1.13 -2.31 -3.99
C LEU A 67 0.05 -2.52 -3.04
N PHE A 68 0.45 -1.48 -2.33
CA PHE A 68 1.48 -1.59 -1.29
C PHE A 68 0.83 -1.98 0.02
N TRP A 69 1.43 -2.93 0.71
CA TRP A 69 1.07 -3.31 2.06
C TRP A 69 1.99 -2.62 3.05
N PHE A 70 1.45 -1.69 3.80
CA PHE A 70 2.15 -1.03 4.91
C PHE A 70 1.81 -1.76 6.19
N ILE A 71 2.81 -2.01 7.03
CA ILE A 71 2.61 -2.57 8.36
C ILE A 71 3.04 -1.53 9.38
N THR A 72 2.16 -1.31 10.38
CA THR A 72 2.43 -0.41 11.50
C THR A 72 2.47 -1.19 12.78
N GLY A 73 3.36 -0.80 13.67
CA GLY A 73 3.43 -1.35 15.01
C GLY A 73 4.68 -0.90 15.75
N ASN A 74 4.71 -1.18 17.02
CA ASN A 74 5.87 -1.12 17.88
C ASN A 74 5.82 -2.31 18.84
N GLU A 75 6.74 -2.41 19.78
CA GLU A 75 6.81 -3.52 20.76
C GLU A 75 5.53 -3.72 21.60
N TYR A 76 4.66 -2.73 21.65
CA TYR A 76 3.40 -2.74 22.42
C TYR A 76 2.14 -2.83 21.53
N GLN A 77 2.30 -2.73 20.22
CA GLN A 77 1.17 -2.73 19.30
C GLN A 77 1.29 -3.90 18.33
N MET A 78 0.13 -4.51 18.04
CA MET A 78 0.06 -5.53 16.98
C MET A 78 0.34 -4.87 15.62
N ASN A 79 1.17 -5.52 14.83
CA ASN A 79 1.41 -5.11 13.46
C ASN A 79 0.09 -5.11 12.68
N ARG A 80 -0.39 -3.93 12.30
CA ARG A 80 -1.61 -3.76 11.53
C ARG A 80 -1.24 -3.50 10.07
N PRO A 81 -1.78 -4.27 9.14
CA PRO A 81 -1.56 -4.03 7.72
C PRO A 81 -2.54 -3.00 7.18
N HIS A 82 -2.02 -2.12 6.33
CA HIS A 82 -2.75 -1.08 5.63
C HIS A 82 -2.44 -1.18 4.14
N PRO A 83 -3.28 -1.88 3.35
CA PRO A 83 -3.12 -1.93 1.91
C PRO A 83 -3.59 -0.63 1.26
N ILE A 84 -2.71 -0.03 0.47
CA ILE A 84 -2.95 1.24 -0.22
C ILE A 84 -2.55 1.11 -1.69
N GLU A 85 -3.46 1.50 -2.57
CA GLU A 85 -3.23 1.48 -4.01
C GLU A 85 -2.61 2.78 -4.49
N PHE A 86 -1.59 2.60 -5.33
CA PHE A 86 -0.92 3.69 -6.04
C PHE A 86 -0.77 3.34 -7.52
N VAL A 87 -0.74 4.37 -8.34
CA VAL A 87 -0.31 4.28 -9.73
C VAL A 87 1.08 4.87 -9.83
N GLU A 88 2.04 4.06 -10.29
CA GLU A 88 3.40 4.50 -10.59
C GLU A 88 3.40 5.33 -11.87
N LEU A 89 4.02 6.48 -11.81
CA LEU A 89 4.25 7.41 -12.91
C LEU A 89 5.70 7.28 -13.38
N GLU A 90 6.14 8.18 -14.24
CA GLU A 90 7.54 8.25 -14.63
C GLU A 90 8.44 8.68 -13.45
N ASN A 91 9.72 8.26 -13.49
CA ASN A 91 10.75 8.70 -12.53
C ASN A 91 10.47 8.33 -11.05
N ASN A 92 9.88 7.17 -10.78
CA ASN A 92 9.58 6.70 -9.41
C ASN A 92 8.66 7.65 -8.64
N GLU A 93 7.79 8.36 -9.38
CA GLU A 93 6.70 9.15 -8.83
C GLU A 93 5.44 8.29 -8.73
N TYR A 94 4.63 8.53 -7.71
CA TYR A 94 3.40 7.77 -7.47
C TYR A 94 2.20 8.71 -7.31
N LYS A 95 1.05 8.22 -7.74
CA LYS A 95 -0.25 8.85 -7.50
C LYS A 95 -1.06 7.97 -6.57
N PHE A 96 -1.48 8.51 -5.44
CA PHE A 96 -2.41 7.85 -4.52
C PHE A 96 -3.76 7.61 -5.20
N VAL A 97 -4.32 6.43 -4.99
CA VAL A 97 -5.65 6.05 -5.48
C VAL A 97 -6.60 5.85 -4.31
N LYS A 98 -6.33 4.86 -3.45
CA LYS A 98 -7.27 4.48 -2.40
C LYS A 98 -6.60 3.65 -1.30
N THR A 99 -7.11 3.79 -0.08
CA THR A 99 -6.82 2.91 1.06
C THR A 99 -7.91 1.84 1.18
N TYR A 100 -7.52 0.62 1.52
CA TYR A 100 -8.42 -0.52 1.68
C TYR A 100 -8.40 -1.05 3.10
N ASN A 101 -9.46 -1.78 3.46
CA ASN A 101 -9.56 -2.50 4.73
C ASN A 101 -9.47 -4.01 4.44
N PRO A 102 -8.38 -4.68 4.79
CA PRO A 102 -8.23 -6.11 4.56
C PRO A 102 -9.04 -6.90 5.58
N LEU A 103 -9.45 -8.12 5.19
CA LEU A 103 -10.13 -9.05 6.07
C LEU A 103 -9.10 -9.88 6.84
N PRO A 104 -9.15 -9.92 8.18
CA PRO A 104 -8.34 -10.84 8.96
C PRO A 104 -8.78 -12.29 8.73
N ARG A 105 -7.81 -13.21 8.59
CA ARG A 105 -8.01 -14.64 8.40
C ARG A 105 -7.11 -15.45 9.33
N GLY A 106 -7.23 -15.21 10.62
CA GLY A 106 -6.35 -15.75 11.65
C GLY A 106 -5.39 -14.71 12.19
N GLN A 107 -4.47 -15.14 13.04
CA GLN A 107 -3.47 -14.25 13.64
C GLN A 107 -2.46 -13.83 12.57
N ASP A 108 -2.33 -12.51 12.36
CA ASP A 108 -1.37 -11.90 11.43
C ASP A 108 -1.43 -12.40 9.98
N ILE A 109 -2.62 -12.84 9.56
CA ILE A 109 -2.95 -13.21 8.18
C ILE A 109 -4.10 -12.35 7.71
N TYR A 110 -3.91 -11.67 6.56
CA TYR A 110 -4.88 -10.75 6.01
C TYR A 110 -5.08 -10.98 4.52
N VAL A 111 -6.32 -10.81 4.07
CA VAL A 111 -6.72 -11.02 2.69
C VAL A 111 -7.52 -9.81 2.22
N LEU A 112 -7.24 -9.38 1.01
CA LEU A 112 -7.97 -8.31 0.35
C LEU A 112 -8.38 -8.75 -1.06
N GLU A 113 -9.69 -8.68 -1.34
CA GLU A 113 -10.16 -8.69 -2.70
C GLU A 113 -9.75 -7.38 -3.38
N TRP A 114 -8.92 -7.49 -4.42
CA TRP A 114 -8.37 -6.34 -5.12
C TRP A 114 -8.43 -6.58 -6.62
N HIS A 115 -9.14 -5.69 -7.33
CA HIS A 115 -9.49 -5.88 -8.73
C HIS A 115 -10.16 -7.24 -8.97
N ASN A 116 -9.60 -8.07 -9.85
CA ASN A 116 -10.17 -9.37 -10.21
C ASN A 116 -9.49 -10.54 -9.48
N GLY A 117 -8.82 -10.27 -8.36
CA GLY A 117 -8.07 -11.27 -7.63
C GLY A 117 -8.03 -11.02 -6.13
N TYR A 118 -7.15 -11.76 -5.46
CA TYR A 118 -6.91 -11.63 -4.02
C TYR A 118 -5.45 -11.32 -3.74
N SER A 119 -5.21 -10.31 -2.91
CA SER A 119 -3.91 -10.00 -2.33
C SER A 119 -3.86 -10.52 -0.89
N PHE A 120 -2.82 -11.28 -0.58
CA PHE A 120 -2.57 -11.90 0.71
C PHE A 120 -1.38 -11.22 1.37
N CYS A 121 -1.52 -10.91 2.66
CA CYS A 121 -0.43 -10.46 3.53
C CYS A 121 -0.30 -11.44 4.69
N ILE A 122 0.78 -12.21 4.68
CA ILE A 122 1.07 -13.24 5.68
C ILE A 122 2.22 -12.78 6.54
N ASN A 123 1.94 -12.40 7.77
CA ASN A 123 2.96 -12.04 8.78
C ASN A 123 2.99 -13.04 9.94
N ASN A 124 2.43 -14.24 9.74
CA ASN A 124 2.39 -15.33 10.71
C ASN A 124 3.47 -16.37 10.38
N PRO A 125 4.52 -16.50 11.20
CA PRO A 125 5.63 -17.44 10.93
C PRO A 125 5.23 -18.93 10.98
N LYS A 126 4.04 -19.24 11.50
CA LYS A 126 3.50 -20.61 11.46
C LYS A 126 2.94 -20.98 10.08
N CYS A 127 2.52 -19.99 9.29
CA CYS A 127 2.01 -20.25 7.95
C CYS A 127 3.18 -20.59 7.02
N LYS A 128 3.17 -21.79 6.45
CA LYS A 128 4.20 -22.26 5.52
C LYS A 128 3.70 -22.41 4.10
N THR A 129 2.38 -22.52 3.91
CA THR A 129 1.80 -22.72 2.60
C THR A 129 0.46 -22.00 2.50
N ILE A 130 0.21 -21.33 1.36
CA ILE A 130 -1.12 -20.90 0.94
C ILE A 130 -1.59 -21.89 -0.11
N LYS A 131 -2.66 -22.64 0.18
CA LYS A 131 -3.33 -23.49 -0.80
C LYS A 131 -4.48 -22.72 -1.42
N ILE A 132 -4.53 -22.67 -2.73
CA ILE A 132 -5.52 -21.87 -3.48
C ILE A 132 -6.18 -22.79 -4.50
N ASP A 133 -7.50 -22.83 -4.50
CA ASP A 133 -8.32 -23.45 -5.54
C ASP A 133 -9.01 -22.35 -6.36
N ASP A 134 -8.66 -22.21 -7.62
CA ASP A 134 -9.24 -21.27 -8.55
C ASP A 134 -9.57 -21.93 -9.89
N TYR A 135 -10.07 -21.18 -10.86
CA TYR A 135 -10.43 -21.69 -12.18
C TYR A 135 -9.28 -22.36 -12.96
N ALA A 136 -8.03 -22.09 -12.57
CA ALA A 136 -6.86 -22.76 -13.14
C ALA A 136 -6.51 -24.08 -12.42
N GLY A 137 -7.21 -24.42 -11.34
CA GLY A 137 -7.02 -25.58 -10.50
C GLY A 137 -6.38 -25.26 -9.15
N VAL A 138 -6.04 -26.33 -8.42
CA VAL A 138 -5.41 -26.22 -7.09
C VAL A 138 -3.93 -25.98 -7.24
N LYS A 139 -3.42 -25.01 -6.49
CA LYS A 139 -1.98 -24.71 -6.37
C LYS A 139 -1.58 -24.45 -4.93
N GLU A 140 -0.33 -24.71 -4.64
CA GLU A 140 0.28 -24.46 -3.34
C GLU A 140 1.42 -23.44 -3.51
N ILE A 141 1.40 -22.39 -2.68
CA ILE A 141 2.38 -21.32 -2.67
C ILE A 141 3.15 -21.41 -1.36
N GLU A 142 4.44 -21.65 -1.44
CA GLU A 142 5.32 -21.69 -0.27
C GLU A 142 5.54 -20.29 0.27
N VAL A 143 5.39 -20.13 1.60
CA VAL A 143 5.64 -18.89 2.33
C VAL A 143 7.08 -18.92 2.85
N THR A 144 7.97 -18.18 2.21
CA THR A 144 9.42 -18.25 2.43
C THR A 144 9.98 -17.18 3.35
N GLU A 145 9.25 -16.08 3.51
CA GLU A 145 9.67 -14.92 4.30
C GLU A 145 8.48 -14.27 5.01
N TYR A 146 8.73 -13.38 5.96
CA TYR A 146 7.67 -12.68 6.69
C TYR A 146 8.05 -11.21 6.88
N PRO A 147 7.14 -10.27 6.51
CA PRO A 147 5.84 -10.51 5.89
C PRO A 147 5.97 -11.03 4.44
N PHE A 148 5.07 -11.92 4.04
CA PHE A 148 4.97 -12.46 2.68
C PHE A 148 3.75 -11.87 1.97
N ILE A 149 3.97 -11.25 0.81
CA ILE A 149 2.90 -10.68 -0.01
C ILE A 149 2.74 -11.50 -1.27
N TYR A 150 1.51 -11.97 -1.51
CA TYR A 150 1.19 -12.74 -2.71
C TYR A 150 -0.10 -12.21 -3.36
N TYR A 151 -0.13 -12.12 -4.68
CA TYR A 151 -1.30 -11.76 -5.44
C TYR A 151 -1.77 -12.89 -6.36
N ASN A 152 -3.00 -13.33 -6.16
CA ASN A 152 -3.67 -14.28 -7.04
C ASN A 152 -4.57 -13.52 -7.99
N VAL A 153 -4.24 -13.53 -9.29
CA VAL A 153 -4.96 -12.77 -10.33
C VAL A 153 -6.36 -13.30 -10.63
N LEU A 154 -6.66 -14.54 -10.23
CA LEU A 154 -7.98 -15.14 -10.36
C LEU A 154 -8.69 -15.13 -9.01
N LEU A 155 -9.99 -14.90 -9.00
CA LEU A 155 -10.79 -15.08 -7.79
C LEU A 155 -10.78 -16.57 -7.40
N PRO A 156 -10.26 -16.95 -6.22
CA PRO A 156 -10.29 -18.32 -5.79
C PRO A 156 -11.69 -18.74 -5.34
N HIS A 157 -12.02 -20.00 -5.56
CA HIS A 157 -13.21 -20.64 -4.96
C HIS A 157 -12.98 -20.87 -3.48
N GLU A 158 -11.73 -21.26 -3.13
CA GLU A 158 -11.30 -21.53 -1.77
C GLU A 158 -9.82 -21.21 -1.61
N TYR A 159 -9.42 -20.81 -0.41
CA TYR A 159 -8.01 -20.71 -0.01
C TYR A 159 -7.84 -21.12 1.45
N LEU A 160 -6.72 -21.79 1.76
CA LEU A 160 -6.36 -22.26 3.10
C LEU A 160 -4.94 -21.81 3.44
N PHE A 161 -4.71 -21.52 4.71
CA PHE A 161 -3.38 -21.25 5.24
C PHE A 161 -2.94 -22.45 6.07
N LEU A 162 -1.80 -23.02 5.71
CA LEU A 162 -1.35 -24.29 6.30
C LEU A 162 -0.04 -24.11 7.06
N ASP A 163 0.09 -24.82 8.18
CA ASP A 163 1.33 -24.93 8.93
C ASP A 163 2.30 -25.95 8.29
N GLU A 164 3.45 -26.18 8.93
CA GLU A 164 4.46 -27.14 8.48
C GLU A 164 3.99 -28.60 8.42
N ASN A 165 2.92 -28.92 9.15
CA ASN A 165 2.32 -30.26 9.18
C ASN A 165 1.12 -30.39 8.22
N GLY A 166 0.80 -29.32 7.48
CA GLY A 166 -0.36 -29.26 6.59
C GLY A 166 -1.69 -29.03 7.31
N ASN A 167 -1.69 -28.64 8.57
CA ASN A 167 -2.91 -28.27 9.29
C ASN A 167 -3.32 -26.83 9.00
N GLU A 168 -4.63 -26.61 8.91
CA GLU A 168 -5.18 -25.27 8.72
C GLU A 168 -4.94 -24.36 9.93
N ILE A 169 -4.43 -23.18 9.67
CA ILE A 169 -4.30 -22.08 10.64
C ILE A 169 -5.61 -21.28 10.65
N LYS A 170 -6.19 -21.16 11.82
CA LYS A 170 -7.45 -20.42 12.04
C LYS A 170 -7.22 -19.09 12.72
#